data_16303f526f469707fdbbee70ae168acc
#
_entry.id   16303f526f469707fdbbee70ae168acc
#
_cell.length_a   1.000
_cell.length_b   1.000
_cell.length_c   1.000
_cell.angle_alpha   90.00
_cell.angle_beta   90.00
_cell.angle_gamma   90.00
#
_symmetry.space_group_name_H-M   'P 1'
#
loop_
_entity.id
_entity.type
_entity.pdbx_description
1 polymer ?
#
loop_
_entity_poly.entity_id
_entity_poly.type
_entity_poly.pdbx_seq_one_letter_code
_entity_poly.pdbx_strand_id
1 'polypeptide(L)'
;MFQNYNQCTFCKSKKILKLNNEKAENNFYVEAFLSDLRINKKKFSKIKVYECKNCGIKLNNPWFTKSISRKIYSIIYGQHNNSWNNLIKFIENKKFPDHGDLFELLKKNIKIKKYAEYNSPFMGLFLNFFDDEYNKSLSFYKNIHKNLIDYFNSRQLAGKSNLVKKLSNKKSIIYNNNIYKAKKTNLKKKFLQKFLFVDNTSLGWGQNDNYKSVNSKSYAQELFDLNLLEFDDENKKYKFDLFGIFHSLDHTFEPRKILNFALDSSKYVVIYCHNQERGISKQHQFSFTRKFLGFLHNNKIYNIDITKKINKSYKNSELYFLCSKNKKNIDLISRKFK
;
A
#
# COMPACT_ATOMS: atom_id res chain seq x y z
N MET A 1 4.11 -23.18 11.07
CA MET A 1 3.31 -21.95 11.24
C MET A 1 4.22 -20.73 11.44
N PHE A 2 5.12 -20.75 12.40
CA PHE A 2 6.12 -19.70 12.64
C PHE A 2 7.51 -20.13 12.21
N GLN A 3 8.32 -19.18 11.76
CA GLN A 3 9.75 -19.35 11.52
C GLN A 3 10.53 -18.25 12.22
N ASN A 4 11.73 -18.58 12.68
CA ASN A 4 12.69 -17.63 13.24
C ASN A 4 13.52 -17.01 12.13
N TYR A 5 13.80 -15.72 12.27
CA TYR A 5 14.71 -14.99 11.39
C TYR A 5 16.02 -14.72 12.13
N ASN A 6 17.11 -15.18 11.55
CA ASN A 6 18.46 -14.99 12.10
C ASN A 6 19.16 -13.77 11.52
N GLN A 7 18.49 -13.08 10.59
CA GLN A 7 18.99 -11.90 9.91
C GLN A 7 17.86 -10.95 9.53
N CYS A 8 18.19 -9.69 9.33
CA CYS A 8 17.26 -8.68 8.86
C CYS A 8 16.74 -9.03 7.46
N THR A 9 15.43 -8.99 7.28
CA THR A 9 14.78 -9.29 5.99
C THR A 9 15.14 -8.28 4.91
N PHE A 10 15.45 -7.03 5.28
CA PHE A 10 15.81 -5.98 4.34
C PHE A 10 17.31 -5.98 3.98
N CYS A 11 18.19 -5.79 4.97
CA CYS A 11 19.62 -5.58 4.73
C CYS A 11 20.50 -6.83 4.93
N LYS A 12 19.89 -7.98 5.29
CA LYS A 12 20.55 -9.27 5.52
C LYS A 12 21.59 -9.25 6.66
N SER A 13 21.65 -8.18 7.44
CA SER A 13 22.54 -8.12 8.61
C SER A 13 22.10 -9.12 9.68
N LYS A 14 23.07 -9.83 10.27
CA LYS A 14 22.87 -10.70 11.44
C LYS A 14 22.77 -9.91 12.76
N LYS A 15 23.06 -8.60 12.74
CA LYS A 15 23.02 -7.73 13.93
C LYS A 15 21.57 -7.33 14.24
N ILE A 16 20.75 -8.30 14.64
CA ILE A 16 19.38 -8.07 15.13
C ILE A 16 19.35 -8.27 16.64
N LEU A 17 18.83 -7.30 17.37
CA LEU A 17 18.75 -7.33 18.84
C LEU A 17 17.31 -7.30 19.30
N LYS A 18 16.99 -8.16 20.27
CA LYS A 18 15.68 -8.16 20.93
C LYS A 18 15.50 -6.88 21.74
N LEU A 19 14.33 -6.27 21.59
CA LEU A 19 13.94 -5.09 22.37
C LEU A 19 13.11 -5.54 23.58
N ASN A 20 13.71 -5.48 24.77
CA ASN A 20 13.05 -6.00 25.98
C ASN A 20 11.89 -5.12 26.45
N ASN A 21 11.94 -3.81 26.16
CA ASN A 21 10.94 -2.83 26.57
C ASN A 21 9.85 -2.60 25.54
N GLU A 22 9.88 -3.29 24.39
CA GLU A 22 8.87 -3.17 23.37
C GLU A 22 8.08 -4.46 23.22
N LYS A 23 6.76 -4.29 23.14
CA LYS A 23 5.83 -5.40 22.89
C LYS A 23 5.25 -5.26 21.50
N ALA A 24 5.15 -6.38 20.80
CA ALA A 24 4.36 -6.43 19.59
C ALA A 24 2.87 -6.34 19.96
N GLU A 25 2.18 -5.40 19.32
CA GLU A 25 0.80 -5.07 19.64
C GLU A 25 -0.20 -5.90 18.82
N ASN A 26 -1.29 -6.29 19.46
CA ASN A 26 -2.45 -6.82 18.77
C ASN A 26 -3.31 -5.64 18.29
N ASN A 27 -3.96 -5.83 17.16
CA ASN A 27 -5.01 -4.95 16.69
C ASN A 27 -6.20 -5.79 16.21
N PHE A 28 -7.27 -5.12 15.84
CA PHE A 28 -8.48 -5.74 15.37
C PHE A 28 -8.26 -6.76 14.23
N TYR A 29 -7.40 -6.43 13.25
CA TYR A 29 -7.08 -7.34 12.14
C TYR A 29 -6.36 -8.60 12.62
N VAL A 30 -5.47 -8.45 13.60
CA VAL A 30 -4.77 -9.57 14.23
C VAL A 30 -5.77 -10.52 14.90
N GLU A 31 -6.71 -9.99 15.67
CA GLU A 31 -7.73 -10.79 16.33
C GLU A 31 -8.63 -11.50 15.31
N ALA A 32 -9.03 -10.81 14.25
CA ALA A 32 -9.87 -11.38 13.20
C ALA A 32 -9.19 -12.57 12.50
N PHE A 33 -7.93 -12.41 12.08
CA PHE A 33 -7.27 -13.52 11.39
C PHE A 33 -6.86 -14.66 12.33
N LEU A 34 -6.57 -14.39 13.61
CA LEU A 34 -6.34 -15.45 14.59
C LEU A 34 -7.57 -16.32 14.75
N SER A 35 -8.74 -15.71 14.83
CA SER A 35 -10.02 -16.41 14.88
C SER A 35 -10.26 -17.23 13.61
N ASP A 36 -10.15 -16.61 12.45
CA ASP A 36 -10.45 -17.22 11.16
C ASP A 36 -9.53 -18.40 10.81
N LEU A 37 -8.26 -18.31 11.16
CA LEU A 37 -7.26 -19.35 10.95
C LEU A 37 -7.16 -20.33 12.12
N ARG A 38 -7.99 -20.17 13.15
CA ARG A 38 -7.97 -20.98 14.39
C ARG A 38 -6.57 -21.03 15.01
N ILE A 39 -5.87 -19.92 15.03
CA ILE A 39 -4.52 -19.81 15.57
C ILE A 39 -4.60 -19.65 17.08
N ASN A 40 -3.88 -20.52 17.82
CA ASN A 40 -3.83 -20.44 19.27
C ASN A 40 -3.12 -19.14 19.73
N LYS A 41 -3.82 -18.31 20.51
CA LYS A 41 -3.33 -17.03 21.05
C LYS A 41 -2.06 -17.20 21.89
N LYS A 42 -1.89 -18.32 22.62
CA LYS A 42 -0.65 -18.60 23.40
C LYS A 42 0.59 -18.72 22.51
N LYS A 43 0.43 -19.34 21.31
CA LYS A 43 1.55 -19.40 20.35
C LYS A 43 1.89 -18.02 19.81
N PHE A 44 0.89 -17.16 19.65
CA PHE A 44 1.05 -15.81 19.14
C PHE A 44 1.73 -14.86 20.14
N SER A 45 1.61 -15.12 21.44
CA SER A 45 2.28 -14.35 22.49
C SER A 45 3.82 -14.49 22.46
N LYS A 46 4.36 -15.51 21.76
CA LYS A 46 5.81 -15.75 21.62
C LYS A 46 6.50 -14.74 20.69
N ILE A 47 5.75 -13.99 19.90
CA ILE A 47 6.30 -12.96 19.01
C ILE A 47 6.90 -11.84 19.86
N LYS A 48 8.16 -11.53 19.59
CA LYS A 48 8.93 -10.45 20.25
C LYS A 48 9.40 -9.46 19.19
N VAL A 49 9.67 -8.23 19.62
CA VAL A 49 10.20 -7.18 18.75
C VAL A 49 11.72 -7.22 18.77
N TYR A 50 12.30 -7.13 17.59
CA TYR A 50 13.74 -7.00 17.38
C TYR A 50 14.02 -5.74 16.55
N GLU A 51 15.18 -5.15 16.72
CA GLU A 51 15.68 -4.06 15.89
C GLU A 51 16.93 -4.51 15.13
N CYS A 52 16.98 -4.21 13.86
CA CYS A 52 18.22 -4.36 13.09
C CYS A 52 19.15 -3.18 13.36
N LYS A 53 20.31 -3.42 13.97
CA LYS A 53 21.28 -2.37 14.29
C LYS A 53 21.94 -1.74 13.06
N ASN A 54 21.88 -2.41 11.92
CA ASN A 54 22.46 -1.88 10.68
C ASN A 54 21.51 -0.91 9.94
N CYS A 55 20.23 -1.26 9.81
CA CYS A 55 19.29 -0.44 9.02
C CYS A 55 18.15 0.17 9.84
N GLY A 56 18.05 -0.09 11.14
CA GLY A 56 17.04 0.50 12.02
C GLY A 56 15.62 -0.06 11.86
N ILE A 57 15.43 -1.08 11.02
CA ILE A 57 14.11 -1.72 10.85
C ILE A 57 13.76 -2.52 12.11
N LYS A 58 12.54 -2.40 12.59
CA LYS A 58 11.99 -3.28 13.64
C LYS A 58 11.34 -4.52 13.01
N LEU A 59 11.48 -5.66 13.68
CA LEU A 59 11.05 -6.97 13.19
C LEU A 59 10.21 -7.66 14.26
N ASN A 60 9.12 -8.27 13.87
CA ASN A 60 8.44 -9.31 14.66
C ASN A 60 9.14 -10.66 14.44
N ASN A 61 9.64 -11.28 15.51
CA ASN A 61 10.36 -12.55 15.44
C ASN A 61 10.00 -13.43 16.66
N PRO A 62 9.57 -14.69 16.48
CA PRO A 62 9.31 -15.35 15.20
C PRO A 62 8.18 -14.70 14.42
N TRP A 63 8.10 -14.97 13.12
CA TRP A 63 6.99 -14.53 12.27
C TRP A 63 6.36 -15.70 11.52
N PHE A 64 5.22 -15.48 10.95
CA PHE A 64 4.53 -16.50 10.16
C PHE A 64 5.35 -16.96 8.96
N THR A 65 5.25 -18.24 8.63
CA THR A 65 5.77 -18.74 7.35
C THR A 65 5.05 -18.07 6.17
N LYS A 66 5.68 -18.08 5.00
CA LYS A 66 5.15 -17.47 3.77
C LYS A 66 3.73 -17.94 3.45
N SER A 67 3.47 -19.24 3.61
CA SER A 67 2.15 -19.83 3.35
C SER A 67 1.07 -19.29 4.29
N ILE A 68 1.36 -19.18 5.59
CA ILE A 68 0.39 -18.64 6.57
C ILE A 68 0.19 -17.15 6.37
N SER A 69 1.27 -16.39 6.11
CA SER A 69 1.17 -14.96 5.84
C SER A 69 0.29 -14.68 4.62
N ARG A 70 0.43 -15.46 3.54
CA ARG A 70 -0.48 -15.35 2.39
C ARG A 70 -1.95 -15.54 2.75
N LYS A 71 -2.25 -16.52 3.62
CA LYS A 71 -3.62 -16.74 4.11
C LYS A 71 -4.12 -15.56 4.94
N ILE A 72 -3.27 -14.99 5.81
CA ILE A 72 -3.61 -13.81 6.61
C ILE A 72 -3.96 -12.65 5.69
N TYR A 73 -3.12 -12.33 4.73
CA TYR A 73 -3.36 -11.23 3.81
C TYR A 73 -4.54 -11.48 2.87
N SER A 74 -4.87 -12.74 2.57
CA SER A 74 -6.10 -13.07 1.84
C SER A 74 -7.38 -12.84 2.65
N ILE A 75 -7.29 -12.73 3.96
CA ILE A 75 -8.43 -12.52 4.86
C ILE A 75 -8.66 -11.03 5.16
N ILE A 76 -7.63 -10.19 5.06
CA ILE A 76 -7.69 -8.75 5.39
C ILE A 76 -8.30 -7.93 4.24
N TYR A 77 -9.55 -8.18 3.92
CA TYR A 77 -10.20 -7.59 2.74
C TYR A 77 -11.13 -6.41 2.97
N GLY A 78 -11.30 -5.95 4.19
CA GLY A 78 -12.16 -4.79 4.47
C GLY A 78 -11.77 -3.49 3.76
N GLN A 79 -10.60 -3.48 3.10
CA GLN A 79 -10.02 -2.26 2.54
C GLN A 79 -10.59 -1.82 1.18
N HIS A 80 -11.22 -2.70 0.44
CA HIS A 80 -11.82 -2.32 -0.84
C HIS A 80 -12.87 -1.23 -0.69
N ASN A 81 -13.71 -1.35 0.34
CA ASN A 81 -14.71 -0.34 0.60
C ASN A 81 -14.08 1.01 0.93
N ASN A 82 -13.01 1.02 1.73
CA ASN A 82 -12.32 2.26 2.09
C ASN A 82 -11.69 2.93 0.87
N SER A 83 -11.10 2.16 -0.03
CA SER A 83 -10.48 2.71 -1.24
C SER A 83 -11.49 3.35 -2.16
N TRP A 84 -12.63 2.70 -2.37
CA TRP A 84 -13.72 3.23 -3.15
C TRP A 84 -14.37 4.43 -2.49
N ASN A 85 -14.57 4.38 -1.19
CA ASN A 85 -15.07 5.50 -0.42
C ASN A 85 -14.16 6.72 -0.55
N ASN A 86 -12.85 6.51 -0.52
CA ASN A 86 -11.87 7.56 -0.70
C ASN A 86 -11.92 8.15 -2.12
N LEU A 87 -12.08 7.31 -3.14
CA LEU A 87 -12.26 7.78 -4.52
C LEU A 87 -13.53 8.61 -4.67
N ILE A 88 -14.65 8.15 -4.14
CA ILE A 88 -15.93 8.90 -4.21
C ILE A 88 -15.79 10.23 -3.49
N LYS A 89 -15.27 10.23 -2.26
CA LYS A 89 -15.03 11.47 -1.51
C LYS A 89 -14.12 12.43 -2.27
N PHE A 90 -13.08 11.92 -2.93
CA PHE A 90 -12.21 12.75 -3.75
C PHE A 90 -12.98 13.37 -4.93
N ILE A 91 -13.76 12.57 -5.64
CA ILE A 91 -14.52 13.05 -6.81
C ILE A 91 -15.61 14.05 -6.39
N GLU A 92 -16.34 13.78 -5.30
CA GLU A 92 -17.41 14.64 -4.79
C GLU A 92 -16.86 15.94 -4.17
N ASN A 93 -15.83 15.85 -3.36
CA ASN A 93 -15.33 16.97 -2.55
C ASN A 93 -14.02 17.57 -3.06
N LYS A 94 -13.41 16.98 -4.07
CA LYS A 94 -12.06 17.32 -4.58
C LYS A 94 -10.98 17.34 -3.48
N LYS A 95 -11.15 16.51 -2.44
CA LYS A 95 -10.24 16.38 -1.30
C LYS A 95 -9.87 14.92 -1.06
N PHE A 96 -8.60 14.67 -0.77
CA PHE A 96 -8.13 13.36 -0.33
C PHE A 96 -8.46 13.15 1.14
N PRO A 97 -9.26 12.14 1.51
CA PRO A 97 -9.70 12.01 2.89
C PRO A 97 -8.60 11.57 3.86
N ASP A 98 -7.69 10.68 3.45
CA ASP A 98 -6.80 9.99 4.38
C ASP A 98 -5.30 10.24 4.19
N HIS A 99 -4.84 10.66 3.03
CA HIS A 99 -3.42 10.91 2.77
C HIS A 99 -3.14 12.38 2.47
N GLY A 100 -4.12 13.20 2.80
CA GLY A 100 -4.06 14.64 2.82
C GLY A 100 -3.38 15.25 1.61
N ASP A 101 -2.32 15.94 1.89
CA ASP A 101 -1.65 16.77 0.93
C ASP A 101 -0.56 16.02 0.13
N LEU A 102 -0.40 14.69 0.29
CA LEU A 102 0.69 13.95 -0.39
C LEU A 102 0.63 14.13 -1.91
N PHE A 103 -0.53 13.85 -2.49
CA PHE A 103 -0.70 13.90 -3.94
C PHE A 103 -0.60 15.33 -4.47
N GLU A 104 -1.18 16.28 -3.76
CA GLU A 104 -1.07 17.70 -4.10
C GLU A 104 0.38 18.19 -4.00
N LEU A 105 1.09 17.79 -2.94
CA LEU A 105 2.50 18.11 -2.78
C LEU A 105 3.34 17.56 -3.93
N LEU A 106 3.10 16.31 -4.31
CA LEU A 106 3.83 15.65 -5.40
C LEU A 106 3.48 16.26 -6.76
N LYS A 107 2.20 16.46 -7.07
CA LYS A 107 1.72 17.08 -8.32
C LYS A 107 2.28 18.48 -8.51
N LYS A 108 2.29 19.28 -7.45
CA LYS A 108 2.82 20.66 -7.50
C LYS A 108 4.32 20.69 -7.82
N ASN A 109 5.08 19.69 -7.40
CA ASN A 109 6.54 19.74 -7.41
C ASN A 109 7.20 18.82 -8.43
N ILE A 110 6.51 17.78 -8.88
CA ILE A 110 7.02 16.79 -9.83
C ILE A 110 6.14 16.77 -11.08
N LYS A 111 6.76 16.93 -12.24
CA LYS A 111 6.06 16.72 -13.52
C LYS A 111 5.94 15.22 -13.76
N ILE A 112 4.72 14.71 -13.65
CA ILE A 112 4.41 13.29 -13.76
C ILE A 112 3.65 13.04 -15.06
N LYS A 113 4.24 12.27 -15.98
CA LYS A 113 3.60 11.78 -17.21
C LYS A 113 3.40 10.26 -17.17
N LYS A 114 4.34 9.57 -16.52
CA LYS A 114 4.30 8.12 -16.31
C LYS A 114 4.39 7.83 -14.83
N TYR A 115 3.36 7.21 -14.30
CA TYR A 115 3.28 6.85 -12.89
C TYR A 115 3.10 5.34 -12.74
N ALA A 116 3.83 4.74 -11.83
CA ALA A 116 3.68 3.33 -11.49
C ALA A 116 3.42 3.14 -9.99
N GLU A 117 2.78 2.06 -9.65
CA GLU A 117 2.58 1.60 -8.28
C GLU A 117 2.88 0.12 -8.16
N TYR A 118 3.42 -0.28 -7.01
CA TYR A 118 3.65 -1.68 -6.69
C TYR A 118 2.57 -2.18 -5.74
N ASN A 119 1.89 -3.26 -6.15
CA ASN A 119 0.98 -4.03 -5.30
C ASN A 119 0.08 -3.16 -4.42
N SER A 120 -0.52 -2.14 -5.02
CA SER A 120 -1.33 -1.17 -4.30
C SER A 120 -2.42 -1.88 -3.50
N PRO A 121 -2.49 -1.65 -2.18
CA PRO A 121 -3.54 -2.24 -1.34
C PRO A 121 -4.93 -1.74 -1.73
N PHE A 122 -4.98 -0.68 -2.49
CA PHE A 122 -6.18 0.02 -2.89
C PHE A 122 -6.51 -0.21 -4.37
N MET A 123 -6.06 -1.34 -4.94
CA MET A 123 -6.36 -1.74 -6.33
C MET A 123 -5.96 -0.68 -7.36
N GLY A 124 -4.85 0.01 -7.15
CA GLY A 124 -4.41 1.07 -8.05
C GLY A 124 -5.20 2.38 -7.91
N LEU A 125 -5.97 2.54 -6.84
CA LEU A 125 -6.75 3.75 -6.61
C LEU A 125 -5.87 5.00 -6.61
N PHE A 126 -4.69 4.94 -6.00
CA PHE A 126 -3.77 6.07 -5.94
C PHE A 126 -3.27 6.52 -7.30
N LEU A 127 -3.23 5.61 -8.28
CA LEU A 127 -2.86 5.96 -9.66
C LEU A 127 -3.79 7.03 -10.25
N ASN A 128 -5.05 7.07 -9.82
CA ASN A 128 -6.00 8.07 -10.30
C ASN A 128 -5.87 9.42 -9.62
N PHE A 129 -5.26 9.48 -8.45
CA PHE A 129 -5.09 10.75 -7.77
C PHE A 129 -4.18 11.72 -8.52
N PHE A 130 -3.34 11.21 -9.43
CA PHE A 130 -2.51 12.02 -10.30
C PHE A 130 -3.18 12.36 -11.65
N ASP A 131 -4.36 11.84 -11.91
CA ASP A 131 -5.05 11.97 -13.21
C ASP A 131 -6.36 12.77 -13.08
N ASP A 132 -6.24 14.08 -12.94
CA ASP A 132 -7.40 14.95 -12.77
C ASP A 132 -8.36 14.91 -13.96
N GLU A 133 -7.83 14.79 -15.16
CA GLU A 133 -8.66 14.75 -16.38
C GLU A 133 -9.46 13.44 -16.45
N TYR A 134 -8.85 12.34 -16.03
CA TYR A 134 -9.56 11.08 -15.93
C TYR A 134 -10.65 11.13 -14.86
N ASN A 135 -10.35 11.69 -13.69
CA ASN A 135 -11.31 11.82 -12.60
C ASN A 135 -12.51 12.70 -12.97
N LYS A 136 -12.29 13.77 -13.73
CA LYS A 136 -13.40 14.59 -14.28
C LYS A 136 -14.29 13.80 -15.24
N SER A 137 -13.75 12.81 -15.92
CA SER A 137 -14.50 11.97 -16.86
C SER A 137 -15.27 10.81 -16.22
N LEU A 138 -14.97 10.48 -14.97
CA LEU A 138 -15.68 9.47 -14.19
C LEU A 138 -16.97 10.06 -13.61
N SER A 139 -18.10 9.45 -13.93
CA SER A 139 -19.36 9.75 -13.28
C SER A 139 -19.84 8.58 -12.44
N PHE A 140 -20.38 8.89 -11.26
CA PHE A 140 -20.98 7.90 -10.38
C PHE A 140 -22.47 8.19 -10.23
N TYR A 141 -23.29 7.16 -10.32
CA TYR A 141 -24.71 7.24 -10.01
C TYR A 141 -25.08 6.34 -8.86
N LYS A 142 -25.98 6.82 -8.02
CA LYS A 142 -26.45 6.12 -6.83
C LYS A 142 -27.51 5.09 -7.20
N ASN A 143 -27.45 3.95 -6.51
CA ASN A 143 -28.52 2.98 -6.48
C ASN A 143 -28.60 2.42 -5.05
N ILE A 144 -29.69 2.63 -4.36
CA ILE A 144 -29.88 2.24 -2.96
C ILE A 144 -30.59 0.89 -2.93
N HIS A 145 -29.91 -0.12 -2.36
CA HIS A 145 -30.49 -1.43 -2.11
C HIS A 145 -30.39 -1.77 -0.61
N LYS A 146 -31.51 -1.65 0.09
CA LYS A 146 -31.57 -1.88 1.56
C LYS A 146 -30.96 -3.23 1.98
N ASN A 147 -31.30 -4.30 1.32
CA ASN A 147 -30.78 -5.64 1.65
C ASN A 147 -29.26 -5.76 1.49
N LEU A 148 -28.68 -5.00 0.58
CA LEU A 148 -27.22 -4.95 0.40
C LEU A 148 -26.55 -4.14 1.50
N ILE A 149 -27.18 -3.07 1.94
CA ILE A 149 -26.72 -2.24 3.06
C ILE A 149 -26.67 -3.06 4.33
N ASP A 150 -27.74 -3.76 4.66
CA ASP A 150 -27.86 -4.61 5.85
C ASP A 150 -26.82 -5.73 5.83
N TYR A 151 -26.62 -6.35 4.67
CA TYR A 151 -25.59 -7.36 4.48
C TYR A 151 -24.17 -6.83 4.70
N PHE A 152 -23.85 -5.63 4.20
CA PHE A 152 -22.53 -5.02 4.38
C PHE A 152 -22.28 -4.57 5.81
N ASN A 153 -23.27 -3.99 6.47
CA ASN A 153 -23.17 -3.58 7.87
C ASN A 153 -22.94 -4.77 8.80
N SER A 154 -23.53 -5.92 8.49
CA SER A 154 -23.31 -7.15 9.25
C SER A 154 -21.94 -7.80 9.01
N ARG A 155 -21.23 -7.39 7.94
CA ARG A 155 -20.00 -8.05 7.50
C ARG A 155 -18.86 -7.07 7.15
N GLN A 156 -18.69 -5.99 7.88
CA GLN A 156 -17.61 -5.01 7.69
C GLN A 156 -16.19 -5.62 7.66
N LEU A 157 -16.06 -6.87 8.04
CA LEU A 157 -14.82 -7.66 8.02
C LEU A 157 -14.65 -8.54 6.79
N ALA A 158 -15.63 -8.57 5.93
CA ALA A 158 -15.74 -9.67 5.01
C ALA A 158 -15.30 -9.32 3.60
N GLY A 159 -14.04 -9.20 3.41
CA GLY A 159 -13.44 -9.51 2.12
C GLY A 159 -13.76 -10.94 1.62
N LYS A 160 -14.43 -11.76 2.42
CA LYS A 160 -14.92 -13.09 2.09
C LYS A 160 -16.27 -13.10 1.39
N SER A 161 -16.97 -11.97 1.29
CA SER A 161 -18.32 -12.06 0.76
C SER A 161 -18.30 -12.22 -0.75
N ASN A 162 -18.94 -13.27 -1.23
CA ASN A 162 -19.24 -13.45 -2.65
C ASN A 162 -19.98 -12.24 -3.25
N LEU A 163 -20.60 -11.43 -2.41
CA LEU A 163 -21.28 -10.22 -2.78
C LEU A 163 -20.29 -9.08 -3.11
N VAL A 164 -19.20 -8.91 -2.35
CA VAL A 164 -18.15 -7.94 -2.69
C VAL A 164 -17.52 -8.31 -4.04
N LYS A 165 -17.24 -9.59 -4.27
CA LYS A 165 -16.78 -10.10 -5.56
C LYS A 165 -17.80 -9.79 -6.67
N LYS A 166 -19.08 -10.04 -6.41
CA LYS A 166 -20.15 -9.79 -7.37
C LYS A 166 -20.36 -8.30 -7.69
N LEU A 167 -20.20 -7.43 -6.69
CA LEU A 167 -20.30 -5.98 -6.87
C LEU A 167 -19.07 -5.39 -7.55
N SER A 168 -17.86 -5.86 -7.23
CA SER A 168 -16.65 -5.43 -7.92
C SER A 168 -16.70 -5.84 -9.40
N ASN A 169 -17.19 -7.04 -9.71
CA ASN A 169 -17.39 -7.49 -11.08
C ASN A 169 -18.43 -6.64 -11.86
N LYS A 170 -19.36 -6.01 -11.15
CA LYS A 170 -20.38 -5.12 -11.74
C LYS A 170 -19.98 -3.65 -11.77
N LYS A 171 -18.72 -3.32 -11.51
CA LYS A 171 -18.22 -1.93 -11.43
C LYS A 171 -19.07 -1.06 -10.49
N SER A 172 -19.44 -1.61 -9.35
CA SER A 172 -20.22 -0.91 -8.33
C SER A 172 -19.49 -0.92 -6.99
N ILE A 173 -19.71 0.12 -6.22
CA ILE A 173 -19.06 0.38 -4.93
C ILE A 173 -20.09 0.84 -3.92
N ILE A 174 -19.78 0.66 -2.64
CA ILE A 174 -20.63 1.10 -1.54
C ILE A 174 -19.96 2.23 -0.78
N TYR A 175 -20.70 3.29 -0.63
CA TYR A 175 -20.29 4.46 0.14
C TYR A 175 -21.50 5.04 0.87
N ASN A 176 -21.38 5.29 2.17
CA ASN A 176 -22.44 5.81 3.03
C ASN A 176 -23.78 5.10 2.79
N ASN A 177 -23.75 3.76 2.80
CA ASN A 177 -24.92 2.90 2.56
C ASN A 177 -25.59 3.02 1.17
N ASN A 178 -24.97 3.71 0.25
CA ASN A 178 -25.40 3.74 -1.15
C ASN A 178 -24.51 2.85 -2.02
N ILE A 179 -25.09 2.27 -3.03
CA ILE A 179 -24.36 1.57 -4.07
C ILE A 179 -24.17 2.53 -5.24
N TYR A 180 -22.91 2.73 -5.60
CA TYR A 180 -22.54 3.56 -6.73
C TYR A 180 -22.08 2.68 -7.89
N LYS A 181 -22.45 3.04 -9.08
CA LYS A 181 -21.93 2.46 -10.32
C LYS A 181 -21.12 3.51 -11.04
N ALA A 182 -19.96 3.11 -11.53
CA ALA A 182 -19.09 3.98 -12.29
C ALA A 182 -19.46 3.92 -13.78
N LYS A 183 -19.53 5.06 -14.42
CA LYS A 183 -19.67 5.20 -15.87
C LYS A 183 -18.54 6.08 -16.39
N LYS A 184 -17.79 5.59 -17.37
CA LYS A 184 -16.83 6.41 -18.10
C LYS A 184 -17.56 7.27 -19.13
N THR A 185 -17.22 8.53 -19.19
CA THR A 185 -17.51 9.39 -20.32
C THR A 185 -16.36 9.30 -21.33
N ASN A 186 -16.62 9.60 -22.60
CA ASN A 186 -15.59 9.52 -23.64
C ASN A 186 -14.40 10.44 -23.33
N LEU A 187 -13.24 9.86 -23.08
CA LEU A 187 -11.99 10.60 -22.90
C LEU A 187 -11.38 10.92 -24.25
N LYS A 188 -11.29 12.19 -24.58
CA LYS A 188 -10.65 12.63 -25.84
C LYS A 188 -9.12 12.56 -25.79
N LYS A 189 -8.50 12.53 -24.61
CA LYS A 189 -7.02 12.59 -24.45
C LYS A 189 -6.56 11.89 -23.18
N LYS A 190 -5.51 11.02 -23.30
CA LYS A 190 -4.81 10.44 -22.16
C LYS A 190 -3.58 11.27 -21.86
N PHE A 191 -3.49 11.85 -20.66
CA PHE A 191 -2.33 12.64 -20.26
C PHE A 191 -1.36 11.90 -19.38
N LEU A 192 -1.86 10.98 -18.56
CA LEU A 192 -1.06 10.20 -17.62
C LEU A 192 -1.07 8.72 -18.01
N GLN A 193 0.12 8.16 -18.18
CA GLN A 193 0.28 6.71 -18.32
C GLN A 193 0.40 6.11 -16.92
N LYS A 194 -0.51 5.21 -16.58
CA LYS A 194 -0.62 4.57 -15.27
C LYS A 194 -0.28 3.10 -15.37
N PHE A 195 0.60 2.63 -14.49
CA PHE A 195 1.09 1.26 -14.45
C PHE A 195 0.94 0.70 -13.04
N LEU A 196 0.36 -0.48 -12.94
CA LEU A 196 0.25 -1.21 -11.69
C LEU A 196 1.04 -2.51 -11.79
N PHE A 197 2.09 -2.62 -10.98
CA PHE A 197 2.87 -3.85 -10.84
C PHE A 197 2.23 -4.75 -9.80
N VAL A 198 1.90 -5.97 -10.19
CA VAL A 198 1.32 -7.00 -9.34
C VAL A 198 2.34 -8.09 -9.12
N ASP A 199 2.69 -8.33 -7.86
CA ASP A 199 3.57 -9.42 -7.46
C ASP A 199 2.75 -10.56 -6.88
N ASN A 200 2.56 -11.60 -7.67
CA ASN A 200 1.83 -12.80 -7.27
C ASN A 200 2.55 -13.64 -6.21
N THR A 201 3.82 -13.36 -5.95
CA THR A 201 4.64 -14.07 -4.96
C THR A 201 4.73 -13.35 -3.62
N SER A 202 4.45 -12.06 -3.62
CA SER A 202 4.52 -11.20 -2.44
C SER A 202 3.28 -11.32 -1.56
N LEU A 203 3.35 -10.76 -0.36
CA LEU A 203 2.25 -10.66 0.60
C LEU A 203 1.52 -9.33 0.51
N GLY A 204 1.63 -8.65 -0.61
CA GLY A 204 1.03 -7.32 -0.74
C GLY A 204 -0.48 -7.34 -0.49
N TRP A 205 -0.98 -6.24 -0.01
CA TRP A 205 -2.40 -5.99 0.14
C TRP A 205 -3.12 -6.13 -1.21
N GLY A 206 -4.30 -6.70 -1.19
CA GLY A 206 -5.13 -6.82 -2.39
C GLY A 206 -4.63 -7.82 -3.40
N GLN A 207 -3.61 -8.61 -3.03
CA GLN A 207 -3.19 -9.72 -3.84
C GLN A 207 -4.31 -10.69 -4.06
N ASN A 208 -4.27 -11.27 -5.16
CA ASN A 208 -4.83 -12.55 -5.50
C ASN A 208 -6.29 -12.57 -5.91
N ASP A 209 -7.23 -12.28 -5.03
CA ASP A 209 -8.61 -12.56 -5.38
C ASP A 209 -9.21 -11.47 -6.25
N ASN A 210 -8.72 -10.26 -6.18
CA ASN A 210 -9.24 -9.15 -6.97
C ASN A 210 -8.56 -9.00 -8.33
N TYR A 211 -7.32 -9.42 -8.44
CA TYR A 211 -6.59 -9.43 -9.72
C TYR A 211 -6.70 -10.77 -10.45
N LYS A 212 -6.86 -11.88 -9.72
CA LYS A 212 -7.01 -13.23 -10.30
C LYS A 212 -8.45 -13.66 -10.58
N SER A 213 -9.42 -13.14 -9.82
CA SER A 213 -10.82 -13.56 -9.97
C SER A 213 -11.53 -12.95 -11.16
N VAL A 214 -10.90 -12.03 -11.84
CA VAL A 214 -11.48 -11.35 -13.00
C VAL A 214 -10.64 -11.70 -14.21
N ASN A 215 -10.92 -12.85 -14.82
CA ASN A 215 -10.44 -13.27 -16.14
C ASN A 215 -9.52 -12.25 -16.85
N SER A 216 -8.26 -12.17 -16.45
CA SER A 216 -7.20 -11.36 -17.04
C SER A 216 -7.36 -9.84 -17.11
N LYS A 217 -8.53 -9.29 -16.78
CA LYS A 217 -8.74 -7.83 -16.71
C LYS A 217 -9.28 -7.46 -15.35
N SER A 218 -8.41 -6.97 -14.48
CA SER A 218 -8.86 -6.51 -13.17
C SER A 218 -9.89 -5.38 -13.34
N TYR A 219 -10.85 -5.34 -12.44
CA TYR A 219 -11.80 -4.24 -12.35
C TYR A 219 -11.10 -2.86 -12.31
N ALA A 220 -9.98 -2.77 -11.60
CA ALA A 220 -9.14 -1.59 -11.57
C ALA A 220 -8.57 -1.25 -12.96
N GLN A 221 -8.14 -2.25 -13.73
CA GLN A 221 -7.62 -2.04 -15.08
C GLN A 221 -8.69 -1.44 -16.01
N GLU A 222 -9.90 -1.99 -15.98
CA GLU A 222 -10.97 -1.47 -16.80
C GLU A 222 -11.49 -0.11 -16.35
N LEU A 223 -11.68 0.07 -15.04
CA LEU A 223 -12.25 1.29 -14.49
C LEU A 223 -11.28 2.45 -14.52
N PHE A 224 -10.00 2.21 -14.23
CA PHE A 224 -9.00 3.25 -14.09
C PHE A 224 -8.07 3.39 -15.28
N ASP A 225 -8.25 2.58 -16.31
CA ASP A 225 -7.42 2.62 -17.50
C ASP A 225 -5.93 2.42 -17.18
N LEU A 226 -5.66 1.35 -16.44
CA LEU A 226 -4.32 1.00 -15.99
C LEU A 226 -3.64 0.03 -16.93
N ASN A 227 -2.32 0.14 -17.05
CA ASN A 227 -1.49 -0.92 -17.57
C ASN A 227 -1.11 -1.87 -16.43
N LEU A 228 -1.67 -3.06 -16.41
CA LEU A 228 -1.35 -4.08 -15.42
C LEU A 228 -0.15 -4.89 -15.88
N LEU A 229 0.88 -4.96 -15.05
CA LEU A 229 2.12 -5.69 -15.33
C LEU A 229 2.44 -6.64 -14.16
N GLU A 230 2.99 -7.81 -14.47
CA GLU A 230 3.59 -8.66 -13.46
C GLU A 230 4.91 -8.05 -12.96
N PHE A 231 5.17 -8.21 -11.67
CA PHE A 231 6.41 -7.76 -11.06
C PHE A 231 7.50 -8.81 -11.32
N ASP A 232 8.27 -8.58 -12.36
CA ASP A 232 9.39 -9.41 -12.78
C ASP A 232 10.56 -8.56 -13.29
N ASP A 233 11.68 -9.24 -13.59
CA ASP A 233 12.88 -8.57 -14.07
C ASP A 233 12.76 -8.10 -15.54
N GLU A 234 11.89 -8.69 -16.34
CA GLU A 234 11.66 -8.28 -17.73
C GLU A 234 11.03 -6.90 -17.84
N ASN A 235 10.24 -6.54 -16.84
CA ASN A 235 9.55 -5.26 -16.76
C ASN A 235 10.44 -4.09 -16.29
N LYS A 236 11.72 -4.31 -16.00
CA LYS A 236 12.71 -3.24 -15.68
C LYS A 236 12.98 -2.27 -16.82
N LYS A 237 12.61 -2.63 -18.06
CA LYS A 237 12.72 -1.77 -19.23
C LYS A 237 11.87 -0.51 -19.17
N TYR A 238 10.77 -0.54 -18.41
CA TYR A 238 9.91 0.61 -18.24
C TYR A 238 10.59 1.68 -17.38
N LYS A 239 10.38 2.95 -17.74
CA LYS A 239 10.89 4.11 -16.99
C LYS A 239 9.73 5.02 -16.61
N PHE A 240 9.73 5.46 -15.36
CA PHE A 240 8.67 6.26 -14.76
C PHE A 240 9.21 7.59 -14.19
N ASP A 241 8.36 8.61 -14.18
CA ASP A 241 8.67 9.85 -13.48
C ASP A 241 8.56 9.67 -11.98
N LEU A 242 7.54 8.91 -11.53
CA LEU A 242 7.28 8.62 -10.13
C LEU A 242 6.82 7.17 -9.99
N PHE A 243 7.32 6.49 -8.96
CA PHE A 243 6.91 5.16 -8.56
C PHE A 243 6.41 5.18 -7.11
N GLY A 244 5.17 4.73 -6.88
CA GLY A 244 4.55 4.66 -5.56
C GLY A 244 4.65 3.26 -4.94
N ILE A 245 5.03 3.22 -3.66
CA ILE A 245 4.97 2.01 -2.83
C ILE A 245 4.20 2.39 -1.56
N PHE A 246 2.91 2.09 -1.55
CA PHE A 246 2.01 2.47 -0.48
C PHE A 246 1.55 1.26 0.32
N HIS A 247 1.82 1.22 1.62
CA HIS A 247 1.48 0.12 2.52
C HIS A 247 1.85 -1.28 1.98
N SER A 248 2.85 -1.36 1.14
CA SER A 248 3.21 -2.63 0.48
C SER A 248 4.60 -3.08 0.86
N LEU A 249 5.49 -2.14 1.17
CA LEU A 249 6.89 -2.47 1.43
C LEU A 249 7.08 -3.24 2.75
N ASP A 250 6.27 -2.94 3.75
CA ASP A 250 6.23 -3.59 5.06
C ASP A 250 5.42 -4.90 5.08
N HIS A 251 4.78 -5.23 3.96
CA HIS A 251 3.97 -6.43 3.76
C HIS A 251 4.59 -7.43 2.77
N THR A 252 5.84 -7.29 2.42
CA THR A 252 6.52 -8.18 1.47
C THR A 252 7.68 -8.92 2.09
N PHE A 253 8.02 -10.11 1.56
CA PHE A 253 9.19 -10.88 1.99
C PHE A 253 10.51 -10.35 1.43
N GLU A 254 10.47 -9.62 0.33
CA GLU A 254 11.65 -9.13 -0.39
C GLU A 254 11.64 -7.60 -0.57
N PRO A 255 11.53 -6.83 0.53
CA PRO A 255 11.35 -5.37 0.43
C PRO A 255 12.50 -4.66 -0.28
N ARG A 256 13.73 -5.19 -0.18
CA ARG A 256 14.90 -4.63 -0.85
C ARG A 256 14.83 -4.82 -2.38
N LYS A 257 14.33 -5.98 -2.84
CA LYS A 257 14.16 -6.24 -4.28
C LYS A 257 13.19 -5.24 -4.88
N ILE A 258 12.07 -5.02 -4.21
CA ILE A 258 11.04 -4.08 -4.67
C ILE A 258 11.54 -2.65 -4.69
N LEU A 259 12.19 -2.22 -3.61
CA LEU A 259 12.76 -0.87 -3.55
C LEU A 259 13.82 -0.65 -4.64
N ASN A 260 14.70 -1.62 -4.87
CA ASN A 260 15.70 -1.52 -5.93
C ASN A 260 15.05 -1.46 -7.31
N PHE A 261 14.06 -2.28 -7.59
CA PHE A 261 13.31 -2.23 -8.84
C PHE A 261 12.69 -0.85 -9.08
N ALA A 262 12.00 -0.32 -8.07
CA ALA A 262 11.39 1.01 -8.17
C ALA A 262 12.42 2.10 -8.42
N LEU A 263 13.56 2.07 -7.72
CA LEU A 263 14.66 3.01 -7.87
C LEU A 263 15.37 2.90 -9.23
N ASP A 264 15.44 1.70 -9.80
CA ASP A 264 16.07 1.47 -11.12
C ASP A 264 15.15 1.87 -12.26
N SER A 265 13.85 1.78 -12.04
CA SER A 265 12.83 2.06 -13.05
C SER A 265 12.26 3.47 -12.99
N SER A 266 12.59 4.27 -11.98
CA SER A 266 11.97 5.59 -11.84
C SER A 266 12.94 6.71 -11.43
N LYS A 267 12.52 7.93 -11.77
CA LYS A 267 13.24 9.15 -11.35
C LYS A 267 13.08 9.42 -9.85
N TYR A 268 11.86 9.21 -9.34
CA TYR A 268 11.51 9.34 -7.94
C TYR A 268 10.72 8.11 -7.47
N VAL A 269 10.95 7.70 -6.24
CA VAL A 269 10.12 6.72 -5.55
C VAL A 269 9.51 7.38 -4.33
N VAL A 270 8.19 7.36 -4.23
CA VAL A 270 7.46 7.77 -3.03
C VAL A 270 7.06 6.55 -2.25
N ILE A 271 7.34 6.54 -0.96
CA ILE A 271 7.03 5.43 -0.07
C ILE A 271 6.18 5.94 1.08
N TYR A 272 5.11 5.23 1.31
CA TYR A 272 4.29 5.36 2.49
C TYR A 272 4.23 4.02 3.21
N CYS A 273 4.66 4.00 4.45
CA CYS A 273 4.72 2.80 5.28
C CYS A 273 4.45 3.14 6.75
N HIS A 274 4.17 2.10 7.53
CA HIS A 274 3.97 2.30 8.96
C HIS A 274 5.29 2.67 9.63
N ASN A 275 5.23 3.75 10.41
CA ASN A 275 6.30 4.19 11.29
C ASN A 275 5.95 3.78 12.72
N GLN A 276 6.64 2.77 13.21
CA GLN A 276 6.36 2.26 14.55
C GLN A 276 7.59 2.41 15.43
N GLU A 277 7.96 3.67 15.70
CA GLU A 277 9.06 3.96 16.60
C GLU A 277 8.79 3.48 18.03
N ARG A 278 7.51 3.44 18.45
CA ARG A 278 7.09 3.07 19.81
C ARG A 278 6.54 1.65 19.93
N GLY A 279 6.40 0.93 18.83
CA GLY A 279 5.85 -0.42 18.83
C GLY A 279 5.68 -0.94 17.43
N ILE A 280 5.43 -2.21 17.28
CA ILE A 280 5.16 -2.85 16.00
C ILE A 280 3.91 -3.71 16.12
N SER A 281 2.92 -3.45 15.26
CA SER A 281 1.74 -4.30 15.19
C SER A 281 2.13 -5.71 14.77
N LYS A 282 1.53 -6.71 15.42
CA LYS A 282 1.66 -8.12 15.01
C LYS A 282 1.01 -8.42 13.65
N GLN A 283 0.43 -7.44 13.01
CA GLN A 283 -0.04 -7.51 11.63
C GLN A 283 1.11 -7.48 10.63
N HIS A 284 2.22 -6.83 10.98
CA HIS A 284 3.36 -6.61 10.09
C HIS A 284 4.54 -7.49 10.49
N GLN A 285 5.26 -8.02 9.49
CA GLN A 285 6.51 -8.73 9.74
C GLN A 285 7.59 -7.77 10.23
N PHE A 286 7.62 -6.58 9.68
CA PHE A 286 8.58 -5.54 10.03
C PHE A 286 7.96 -4.16 9.81
N SER A 287 8.61 -3.15 10.39
CA SER A 287 8.22 -1.74 10.26
C SER A 287 9.45 -0.88 10.10
N PHE A 288 9.28 0.20 9.37
CA PHE A 288 10.32 1.17 9.13
C PHE A 288 10.38 2.20 10.26
N THR A 289 11.57 2.77 10.47
CA THR A 289 11.80 3.87 11.39
C THR A 289 12.56 4.97 10.67
N ARG A 290 12.67 6.17 11.26
CA ARG A 290 13.51 7.25 10.69
C ARG A 290 14.98 6.88 10.58
N LYS A 291 15.50 5.97 11.42
CA LYS A 291 16.86 5.44 11.27
C LYS A 291 17.09 4.76 9.92
N PHE A 292 16.04 4.17 9.35
CA PHE A 292 16.08 3.56 8.04
C PHE A 292 16.43 4.57 6.93
N LEU A 293 15.96 5.81 7.03
CA LEU A 293 16.29 6.85 6.06
C LEU A 293 17.79 7.18 6.06
N GLY A 294 18.43 7.21 7.23
CA GLY A 294 19.87 7.34 7.33
C GLY A 294 20.63 6.17 6.69
N PHE A 295 20.14 4.96 6.89
CA PHE A 295 20.70 3.76 6.24
C PHE A 295 20.58 3.86 4.71
N LEU A 296 19.45 4.30 4.17
CA LEU A 296 19.27 4.51 2.73
C LEU A 296 20.28 5.51 2.20
N HIS A 297 20.45 6.64 2.90
CA HIS A 297 21.38 7.70 2.52
C HIS A 297 22.83 7.19 2.45
N ASN A 298 23.28 6.45 3.45
CA ASN A 298 24.60 5.83 3.50
C ASN A 298 24.83 4.80 2.37
N ASN A 299 23.75 4.25 1.82
CA ASN A 299 23.77 3.35 0.66
C ASN A 299 23.51 4.07 -0.67
N LYS A 300 23.73 5.38 -0.75
CA LYS A 300 23.56 6.23 -1.94
C LYS A 300 22.12 6.23 -2.47
N ILE A 301 21.16 5.98 -1.63
CA ILE A 301 19.73 6.19 -1.89
C ILE A 301 19.34 7.48 -1.18
N TYR A 302 19.40 8.57 -1.91
CA TYR A 302 19.10 9.90 -1.39
C TYR A 302 17.62 10.02 -1.11
N ASN A 303 17.25 10.64 0.02
CA ASN A 303 15.87 10.69 0.46
C ASN A 303 15.52 11.96 1.23
N ILE A 304 14.21 12.24 1.29
CA ILE A 304 13.62 13.33 2.08
C ILE A 304 12.45 12.75 2.87
N ASP A 305 12.46 12.95 4.20
CA ASP A 305 11.28 12.72 5.03
C ASP A 305 10.27 13.85 4.80
N ILE A 306 9.14 13.50 4.23
CA ILE A 306 8.04 14.43 3.93
C ILE A 306 6.85 14.26 4.88
N THR A 307 6.98 13.45 5.91
CA THR A 307 5.91 13.09 6.85
C THR A 307 5.26 14.32 7.47
N LYS A 308 6.06 15.27 7.95
CA LYS A 308 5.56 16.50 8.59
C LYS A 308 4.83 17.44 7.62
N LYS A 309 5.11 17.33 6.32
CA LYS A 309 4.46 18.16 5.29
C LYS A 309 3.07 17.65 4.94
N ILE A 310 2.86 16.33 5.05
CA ILE A 310 1.64 15.67 4.60
C ILE A 310 0.62 15.60 5.71
N ASN A 311 1.04 15.39 6.95
CA ASN A 311 0.08 15.09 7.98
C ASN A 311 0.43 15.70 9.34
N LYS A 312 -0.31 16.74 9.68
CA LYS A 312 -0.24 17.38 11.00
C LYS A 312 -0.93 16.57 12.09
N SER A 313 -1.86 15.70 11.74
CA SER A 313 -2.73 14.97 12.68
C SER A 313 -2.31 13.53 12.94
N TYR A 314 -1.63 12.86 12.01
CA TYR A 314 -1.13 11.49 12.21
C TYR A 314 0.17 11.49 13.01
N LYS A 315 0.03 11.66 14.29
CA LYS A 315 1.15 11.66 15.23
C LYS A 315 1.91 10.33 15.19
N ASN A 316 3.00 10.27 14.44
CA ASN A 316 4.05 9.24 14.54
C ASN A 316 3.70 7.81 14.13
N SER A 317 2.53 7.53 13.57
CA SER A 317 2.17 6.17 13.13
C SER A 317 2.60 5.84 11.71
N GLU A 318 3.01 6.85 10.96
CA GLU A 318 3.27 6.72 9.53
C GLU A 318 4.53 7.47 9.09
N LEU A 319 5.18 6.93 8.06
CA LEU A 319 6.38 7.50 7.49
C LEU A 319 6.17 7.68 5.98
N TYR A 320 6.27 8.92 5.54
CA TYR A 320 6.25 9.30 4.14
C TYR A 320 7.62 9.81 3.73
N PHE A 321 8.19 9.23 2.72
CA PHE A 321 9.46 9.72 2.20
C PHE A 321 9.56 9.58 0.68
N LEU A 322 10.30 10.49 0.10
CA LEU A 322 10.63 10.49 -1.31
C LEU A 322 12.10 10.13 -1.45
N CYS A 323 12.44 9.23 -2.36
CA CYS A 323 13.82 8.87 -2.60
C CYS A 323 14.18 8.77 -4.08
N SER A 324 15.49 8.81 -4.37
CA SER A 324 16.07 8.68 -5.70
C SER A 324 17.51 8.18 -5.61
N LYS A 325 17.99 7.48 -6.63
CA LYS A 325 19.42 7.18 -6.81
C LYS A 325 20.23 8.42 -7.22
N ASN A 326 19.57 9.44 -7.78
CA ASN A 326 20.22 10.66 -8.21
C ASN A 326 20.06 11.76 -7.15
N LYS A 327 21.20 12.17 -6.56
CA LYS A 327 21.24 13.23 -5.54
C LYS A 327 20.62 14.53 -6.04
N LYS A 328 20.92 14.93 -7.28
CA LYS A 328 20.40 16.18 -7.87
C LYS A 328 18.87 16.23 -7.87
N ASN A 329 18.20 15.08 -8.08
CA ASN A 329 16.75 15.02 -8.03
C ASN A 329 16.23 15.37 -6.63
N ILE A 330 16.85 14.81 -5.60
CA ILE A 330 16.44 15.04 -4.21
C ILE A 330 16.76 16.48 -3.78
N ASP A 331 17.93 16.99 -4.13
CA ASP A 331 18.31 18.38 -3.83
C ASP A 331 17.33 19.38 -4.47
N LEU A 332 16.93 19.14 -5.73
CA LEU A 332 15.97 19.98 -6.44
C LEU A 332 14.59 20.00 -5.73
N ILE A 333 14.09 18.83 -5.37
CA ILE A 333 12.79 18.71 -4.70
C ILE A 333 12.86 19.27 -3.27
N SER A 334 13.95 19.04 -2.56
CA SER A 334 14.14 19.56 -1.21
C SER A 334 14.04 21.08 -1.14
N ARG A 335 14.56 21.78 -2.14
CA ARG A 335 14.43 23.25 -2.25
C ARG A 335 12.98 23.70 -2.46
N LYS A 336 12.20 22.92 -3.19
CA LYS A 336 10.78 23.22 -3.45
C LYS A 336 9.87 22.89 -2.26
N PHE A 337 10.32 22.01 -1.37
CA PHE A 337 9.58 21.65 -0.18
C PHE A 337 9.86 22.55 1.03
N LYS A 338 10.83 23.45 0.90
CA LYS A 338 11.06 24.51 1.89
C LYS A 338 10.00 25.60 1.76
#